data_f91138411442a39a81950890c1477da8
#
_entry.id   f91138411442a39a81950890c1477da8
#
_cell.length_a   1.000
_cell.length_b   1.000
_cell.length_c   1.000
_cell.angle_alpha   90.00
_cell.angle_beta   90.00
_cell.angle_gamma   90.00
#
_symmetry.space_group_name_H-M   'P 1'
#
loop_
_entity.id
_entity.type
_entity.pdbx_description
1 polymer ?
#
loop_
_entity_poly.entity_id
_entity_poly.type
_entity_poly.pdbx_seq_one_letter_code
_entity_poly.pdbx_strand_id
1 'polypeptide(L)'
;MHRLIEKAREEHSLDKDELIELLCGGEETDEELFAAADAVRRQYVGDGVHLRGLIEFSNFCRNNCRYCGLRRGNKKLERYRIEEDTIFELAEHAVRNMGLKTVVLQSGEDMFFTTEKLCAVIRRIKTLGAALTLSIGEKSLDEYKAYREAGADRFLLRIETTDKKLYLENDPGMSWEKRVECIKNLGRAGMEIGTGVLVGLPGQTIESYAGDILFFKQVNADMIGIGPFIPHPDTPLRNAAGGTLNTALKVTALTRLLLPDINIPATTAMETLAANGQAKALKAGANVIMPNVTLTRYRRHYELYPGKSTTGYSPDESLRAVKDKIASL
;
A
#
# COMPACT_ATOMS: atom_id res chain seq x y z
N MET A 1 20.39 21.03 -4.53
CA MET A 1 19.40 20.28 -3.71
C MET A 1 18.39 21.21 -3.05
N HIS A 2 18.77 22.11 -2.13
CA HIS A 2 17.85 23.01 -1.43
C HIS A 2 16.84 23.70 -2.36
N ARG A 3 17.29 24.33 -3.46
CA ARG A 3 16.40 24.99 -4.44
C ARG A 3 15.36 24.04 -5.07
N LEU A 4 15.72 22.76 -5.29
CA LEU A 4 14.81 21.79 -5.84
C LEU A 4 13.76 21.35 -4.81
N ILE A 5 14.12 21.23 -3.54
CA ILE A 5 13.18 20.94 -2.45
C ILE A 5 12.17 22.07 -2.31
N GLU A 6 12.62 23.32 -2.32
CA GLU A 6 11.73 24.50 -2.28
C GLU A 6 10.80 24.54 -3.50
N LYS A 7 11.34 24.33 -4.71
CA LYS A 7 10.52 24.22 -5.93
C LYS A 7 9.43 23.14 -5.79
N ALA A 8 9.81 21.93 -5.32
CA ALA A 8 8.86 20.83 -5.12
C ALA A 8 7.79 21.18 -4.09
N ARG A 9 8.15 21.90 -3.02
CA ARG A 9 7.24 22.34 -1.96
C ARG A 9 6.23 23.38 -2.45
N GLU A 10 6.68 24.32 -3.30
CA GLU A 10 5.86 25.46 -3.74
C GLU A 10 5.05 25.14 -5.00
N GLU A 11 5.67 24.49 -5.97
CA GLU A 11 5.06 24.24 -7.29
C GLU A 11 4.44 22.83 -7.42
N HIS A 12 4.71 21.91 -6.49
CA HIS A 12 4.32 20.49 -6.54
C HIS A 12 4.70 19.84 -7.88
N SER A 13 5.84 20.23 -8.41
CA SER A 13 6.30 19.80 -9.73
C SER A 13 7.82 19.71 -9.80
N LEU A 14 8.29 18.54 -10.23
CA LEU A 14 9.68 18.27 -10.61
C LEU A 14 9.67 17.48 -11.91
N ASP A 15 10.68 17.68 -12.73
CA ASP A 15 10.94 16.79 -13.86
C ASP A 15 11.71 15.54 -13.42
N LYS A 16 11.98 14.64 -14.37
CA LYS A 16 12.64 13.36 -14.07
C LYS A 16 14.07 13.55 -13.57
N ASP A 17 14.83 14.47 -14.15
CA ASP A 17 16.24 14.69 -13.81
C ASP A 17 16.35 15.35 -12.43
N GLU A 18 15.47 16.28 -12.11
CA GLU A 18 15.34 16.91 -10.78
C GLU A 18 14.99 15.87 -9.69
N LEU A 19 14.11 14.92 -10.00
CA LEU A 19 13.79 13.81 -9.09
C LEU A 19 15.00 12.89 -8.88
N ILE A 20 15.74 12.56 -9.95
CA ILE A 20 16.96 11.76 -9.88
C ILE A 20 17.98 12.46 -8.99
N GLU A 21 18.19 13.77 -9.18
CA GLU A 21 19.12 14.57 -8.38
C GLU A 21 18.78 14.47 -6.88
N LEU A 22 17.53 14.66 -6.48
CA LEU A 22 17.08 14.56 -5.09
C LEU A 22 17.18 13.13 -4.54
N LEU A 23 16.83 12.12 -5.34
CA LEU A 23 16.97 10.72 -4.94
C LEU A 23 18.43 10.30 -4.70
N CYS A 24 19.38 10.91 -5.40
CA CYS A 24 20.83 10.72 -5.22
C CYS A 24 21.40 11.52 -4.04
N GLY A 25 20.65 12.41 -3.42
CA GLY A 25 21.08 13.23 -2.29
C GLY A 25 21.63 12.42 -1.12
N GLY A 26 22.52 13.03 -0.34
CA GLY A 26 23.08 12.48 0.89
C GLY A 26 22.22 12.80 2.12
N GLU A 27 22.73 12.47 3.31
CA GLU A 27 22.02 12.55 4.58
C GLU A 27 21.45 13.95 4.89
N GLU A 28 22.22 15.01 4.68
CA GLU A 28 21.76 16.39 4.87
C GLU A 28 20.59 16.76 3.95
N THR A 29 20.67 16.34 2.69
CA THR A 29 19.54 16.52 1.74
C THR A 29 18.30 15.72 2.17
N ASP A 30 18.50 14.52 2.71
CA ASP A 30 17.43 13.64 3.15
C ASP A 30 16.66 14.25 4.33
N GLU A 31 17.36 14.81 5.32
CA GLU A 31 16.75 15.48 6.46
C GLU A 31 15.90 16.68 6.03
N GLU A 32 16.45 17.53 5.14
CA GLU A 32 15.71 18.66 4.60
C GLU A 32 14.48 18.21 3.77
N LEU A 33 14.64 17.19 2.93
CA LEU A 33 13.56 16.61 2.12
C LEU A 33 12.42 16.08 2.99
N PHE A 34 12.74 15.34 4.05
CA PHE A 34 11.74 14.77 4.96
C PHE A 34 11.01 15.86 5.74
N ALA A 35 11.73 16.88 6.21
CA ALA A 35 11.14 18.03 6.89
C ALA A 35 10.18 18.82 5.97
N ALA A 36 10.57 19.04 4.71
CA ALA A 36 9.72 19.70 3.72
C ALA A 36 8.45 18.87 3.42
N ALA A 37 8.57 17.56 3.26
CA ALA A 37 7.45 16.68 3.04
C ALA A 37 6.48 16.61 4.24
N ASP A 38 7.00 16.63 5.48
CA ASP A 38 6.17 16.70 6.68
C ASP A 38 5.41 18.04 6.78
N ALA A 39 6.07 19.15 6.44
CA ALA A 39 5.43 20.45 6.39
C ALA A 39 4.28 20.51 5.37
N VAL A 40 4.49 19.97 4.15
CA VAL A 40 3.44 19.84 3.13
C VAL A 40 2.32 18.92 3.61
N ARG A 41 2.64 17.77 4.22
CA ARG A 41 1.63 16.88 4.82
C ARG A 41 0.76 17.63 5.81
N ARG A 42 1.36 18.38 6.76
CA ARG A 42 0.61 19.15 7.77
C ARG A 42 -0.29 20.19 7.13
N GLN A 43 0.20 20.87 6.11
CA GLN A 43 -0.54 21.92 5.43
C GLN A 43 -1.77 21.39 4.67
N TYR A 44 -1.64 20.26 3.96
CA TYR A 44 -2.67 19.78 3.04
C TYR A 44 -3.58 18.71 3.63
N VAL A 45 -3.06 17.80 4.47
CA VAL A 45 -3.83 16.71 5.06
C VAL A 45 -3.93 16.75 6.59
N GLY A 46 -3.31 17.75 7.22
CA GLY A 46 -3.37 17.97 8.67
C GLY A 46 -2.43 17.08 9.48
N ASP A 47 -2.45 17.25 10.81
CA ASP A 47 -1.58 16.50 11.73
C ASP A 47 -2.13 15.13 12.12
N GLY A 48 -3.39 14.86 11.82
CA GLY A 48 -4.03 13.60 12.19
C GLY A 48 -3.52 12.42 11.37
N VAL A 49 -3.29 11.27 12.02
CA VAL A 49 -2.99 10.01 11.35
C VAL A 49 -4.29 9.25 11.10
N HIS A 50 -4.59 8.97 9.82
CA HIS A 50 -5.77 8.20 9.45
C HIS A 50 -5.58 6.71 9.76
N LEU A 51 -6.48 6.15 10.59
CA LEU A 51 -6.48 4.72 10.91
C LEU A 51 -7.47 3.97 10.01
N ARG A 52 -6.99 2.92 9.31
CA ARG A 52 -7.81 2.08 8.44
C ARG A 52 -7.73 0.62 8.86
N GLY A 53 -8.87 0.02 9.21
CA GLY A 53 -8.92 -1.38 9.65
C GLY A 53 -8.66 -2.35 8.51
N LEU A 54 -7.54 -3.08 8.55
CA LEU A 54 -7.14 -4.03 7.52
C LEU A 54 -7.68 -5.42 7.84
N ILE A 55 -8.44 -6.00 6.90
CA ILE A 55 -8.93 -7.39 6.93
C ILE A 55 -8.30 -8.16 5.77
N GLU A 56 -7.39 -9.08 6.09
CA GLU A 56 -6.72 -9.98 5.14
C GLU A 56 -7.58 -11.25 5.00
N PHE A 57 -8.57 -11.25 4.11
CA PHE A 57 -9.63 -12.27 4.12
C PHE A 57 -9.33 -13.55 3.32
N SER A 58 -8.32 -13.53 2.45
CA SER A 58 -7.84 -14.74 1.74
C SER A 58 -6.37 -14.60 1.35
N ASN A 59 -5.59 -15.66 1.58
CA ASN A 59 -4.21 -15.75 1.12
C ASN A 59 -4.04 -16.61 -0.13
N PHE A 60 -5.13 -17.05 -0.77
CA PHE A 60 -5.07 -17.66 -2.08
C PHE A 60 -4.75 -16.60 -3.14
N CYS A 61 -3.85 -16.94 -4.07
CA CYS A 61 -3.53 -16.07 -5.18
C CYS A 61 -3.25 -16.90 -6.45
N ARG A 62 -3.85 -16.51 -7.57
CA ARG A 62 -3.59 -17.15 -8.87
C ARG A 62 -2.26 -16.75 -9.50
N ASN A 63 -1.68 -15.61 -9.06
CA ASN A 63 -0.46 -15.06 -9.61
C ASN A 63 0.79 -15.73 -9.01
N ASN A 64 1.92 -15.55 -9.70
CA ASN A 64 3.18 -16.20 -9.31
C ASN A 64 4.34 -15.21 -9.16
N CYS A 65 4.04 -13.99 -8.65
CA CYS A 65 5.00 -12.92 -8.46
C CYS A 65 6.22 -13.41 -7.68
N ARG A 66 7.42 -13.06 -8.14
CA ARG A 66 8.68 -13.64 -7.62
C ARG A 66 9.07 -13.15 -6.24
N TYR A 67 8.48 -12.04 -5.80
CA TYR A 67 8.74 -11.37 -4.52
C TYR A 67 7.72 -11.71 -3.42
N CYS A 68 6.56 -12.27 -3.77
CA CYS A 68 5.41 -12.37 -2.86
C CYS A 68 5.29 -13.77 -2.23
N GLY A 69 5.23 -13.85 -0.91
CA GLY A 69 5.01 -15.11 -0.19
C GLY A 69 3.66 -15.78 -0.49
N LEU A 70 2.64 -15.01 -0.92
CA LEU A 70 1.32 -15.55 -1.28
C LEU A 70 1.28 -16.16 -2.70
N ARG A 71 2.37 -16.11 -3.45
CA ARG A 71 2.43 -16.66 -4.81
C ARG A 71 1.90 -18.09 -4.88
N ARG A 72 1.22 -18.45 -6.01
CA ARG A 72 0.67 -19.81 -6.20
C ARG A 72 1.72 -20.91 -6.12
N GLY A 73 2.97 -20.58 -6.46
CA GLY A 73 4.11 -21.51 -6.41
C GLY A 73 4.63 -21.79 -5.00
N ASN A 74 4.24 -21.03 -3.98
CA ASN A 74 4.56 -21.33 -2.59
C ASN A 74 3.64 -22.41 -2.07
N LYS A 75 4.13 -23.67 -2.03
CA LYS A 75 3.40 -24.86 -1.57
C LYS A 75 3.51 -25.09 -0.06
N LYS A 76 4.37 -24.33 0.63
CA LYS A 76 4.53 -24.45 2.08
C LYS A 76 3.52 -23.61 2.86
N LEU A 77 2.95 -22.59 2.21
CA LEU A 77 2.01 -21.70 2.86
C LEU A 77 0.68 -22.41 3.13
N GLU A 78 0.25 -22.41 4.39
CA GLU A 78 -1.10 -22.83 4.77
C GLU A 78 -2.12 -21.82 4.23
N ARG A 79 -3.05 -22.31 3.39
CA ARG A 79 -4.02 -21.47 2.70
C ARG A 79 -5.32 -21.37 3.48
N TYR A 80 -5.89 -20.18 3.51
CA TYR A 80 -7.19 -19.92 4.15
C TYR A 80 -8.06 -18.98 3.32
N ARG A 81 -9.36 -19.06 3.56
CA ARG A 81 -10.39 -18.09 3.20
C ARG A 81 -11.23 -17.82 4.42
N ILE A 82 -11.58 -16.58 4.65
CA ILE A 82 -12.52 -16.19 5.70
C ILE A 82 -13.90 -16.17 5.09
N GLU A 83 -14.88 -16.77 5.77
CA GLU A 83 -16.29 -16.80 5.37
C GLU A 83 -16.88 -15.38 5.35
N GLU A 84 -17.85 -15.14 4.45
CA GLU A 84 -18.44 -13.83 4.21
C GLU A 84 -19.04 -13.20 5.48
N ASP A 85 -19.67 -14.02 6.33
CA ASP A 85 -20.24 -13.55 7.61
C ASP A 85 -19.13 -13.12 8.57
N THR A 86 -18.05 -13.86 8.67
CA THR A 86 -16.89 -13.49 9.52
C THR A 86 -16.19 -12.24 8.99
N ILE A 87 -16.11 -12.03 7.67
CA ILE A 87 -15.59 -10.77 7.10
C ILE A 87 -16.45 -9.59 7.57
N PHE A 88 -17.78 -9.73 7.55
CA PHE A 88 -18.67 -8.69 8.02
C PHE A 88 -18.54 -8.45 9.54
N GLU A 89 -18.48 -9.49 10.36
CA GLU A 89 -18.27 -9.39 11.82
C GLU A 89 -16.97 -8.64 12.16
N LEU A 90 -15.87 -8.93 11.45
CA LEU A 90 -14.61 -8.21 11.61
C LEU A 90 -14.73 -6.73 11.22
N ALA A 91 -15.44 -6.44 10.13
CA ALA A 91 -15.69 -5.06 9.72
C ALA A 91 -16.58 -4.32 10.73
N GLU A 92 -17.61 -4.97 11.26
CA GLU A 92 -18.47 -4.43 12.30
C GLU A 92 -17.69 -4.15 13.59
N HIS A 93 -16.85 -5.07 14.02
CA HIS A 93 -15.96 -4.86 15.18
C HIS A 93 -15.02 -3.66 14.94
N ALA A 94 -14.40 -3.58 13.76
CA ALA A 94 -13.54 -2.45 13.40
C ALA A 94 -14.26 -1.10 13.49
N VAL A 95 -15.49 -1.03 12.99
CA VAL A 95 -16.25 0.22 12.95
C VAL A 95 -16.88 0.56 14.30
N ARG A 96 -17.64 -0.37 14.89
CA ARG A 96 -18.45 -0.12 16.09
C ARG A 96 -17.65 -0.16 17.39
N ASN A 97 -16.70 -1.10 17.53
CA ASN A 97 -15.95 -1.29 18.75
C ASN A 97 -14.61 -0.54 18.74
N MET A 98 -13.89 -0.58 17.60
CA MET A 98 -12.60 0.09 17.49
C MET A 98 -12.71 1.55 17.01
N GLY A 99 -13.89 2.00 16.54
CA GLY A 99 -14.14 3.37 16.09
C GLY A 99 -13.47 3.75 14.77
N LEU A 100 -13.09 2.76 13.95
CA LEU A 100 -12.41 3.00 12.69
C LEU A 100 -13.39 3.49 11.61
N LYS A 101 -13.02 4.52 10.86
CA LYS A 101 -13.84 5.15 9.83
C LYS A 101 -13.66 4.51 8.44
N THR A 102 -12.69 3.66 8.28
CA THR A 102 -12.36 2.99 7.01
C THR A 102 -12.02 1.52 7.25
N VAL A 103 -12.57 0.66 6.42
CA VAL A 103 -12.23 -0.77 6.32
C VAL A 103 -11.48 -1.01 5.01
N VAL A 104 -10.43 -1.83 5.06
CA VAL A 104 -9.67 -2.28 3.89
C VAL A 104 -9.83 -3.79 3.80
N LEU A 105 -10.44 -4.28 2.72
CA LEU A 105 -10.49 -5.70 2.40
C LEU A 105 -9.34 -6.05 1.48
N GLN A 106 -8.43 -6.89 1.96
CA GLN A 106 -7.25 -7.32 1.21
C GLN A 106 -7.20 -8.83 1.06
N SER A 107 -6.82 -9.28 -0.13
CA SER A 107 -6.54 -10.70 -0.40
C SER A 107 -5.45 -10.86 -1.46
N GLY A 108 -4.97 -12.08 -1.63
CA GLY A 108 -4.42 -12.46 -2.92
C GLY A 108 -5.49 -12.38 -4.02
N GLU A 109 -5.08 -12.50 -5.28
CA GLU A 109 -6.05 -12.53 -6.38
C GLU A 109 -6.74 -13.92 -6.41
N ASP A 110 -7.78 -14.04 -5.59
CA ASP A 110 -8.52 -15.26 -5.33
C ASP A 110 -9.84 -15.33 -6.14
N MET A 111 -9.93 -16.26 -7.05
CA MET A 111 -11.09 -16.42 -7.94
C MET A 111 -12.32 -17.05 -7.25
N PHE A 112 -12.18 -17.53 -6.01
CA PHE A 112 -13.31 -18.05 -5.23
C PHE A 112 -14.31 -16.95 -4.87
N PHE A 113 -13.78 -15.76 -4.59
CA PHE A 113 -14.62 -14.60 -4.32
C PHE A 113 -15.05 -13.97 -5.64
N THR A 114 -16.19 -14.43 -6.17
CA THR A 114 -16.79 -13.88 -7.39
C THR A 114 -17.24 -12.43 -7.18
N THR A 115 -17.56 -11.75 -8.27
CA THR A 115 -18.06 -10.37 -8.21
C THR A 115 -19.33 -10.27 -7.38
N GLU A 116 -20.26 -11.23 -7.51
CA GLU A 116 -21.52 -11.28 -6.77
C GLU A 116 -21.27 -11.42 -5.27
N LYS A 117 -20.39 -12.34 -4.85
CA LYS A 117 -20.03 -12.54 -3.44
C LYS A 117 -19.42 -11.28 -2.84
N LEU A 118 -18.46 -10.68 -3.54
CA LEU A 118 -17.82 -9.45 -3.06
C LEU A 118 -18.81 -8.29 -2.99
N CYS A 119 -19.70 -8.12 -3.99
CA CYS A 119 -20.74 -7.12 -3.94
C CYS A 119 -21.70 -7.31 -2.76
N ALA A 120 -22.03 -8.56 -2.40
CA ALA A 120 -22.86 -8.85 -1.23
C ALA A 120 -22.15 -8.42 0.07
N VAL A 121 -20.88 -8.78 0.25
CA VAL A 121 -20.07 -8.37 1.41
C VAL A 121 -19.92 -6.84 1.46
N ILE A 122 -19.63 -6.19 0.32
CA ILE A 122 -19.50 -4.73 0.23
C ILE A 122 -20.77 -4.03 0.70
N ARG A 123 -21.94 -4.42 0.18
CA ARG A 123 -23.24 -3.81 0.58
C ARG A 123 -23.48 -3.95 2.07
N ARG A 124 -23.20 -5.11 2.66
CA ARG A 124 -23.33 -5.33 4.11
C ARG A 124 -22.40 -4.40 4.90
N ILE A 125 -21.12 -4.31 4.54
CA ILE A 125 -20.17 -3.43 5.22
C ILE A 125 -20.59 -1.96 5.10
N LYS A 126 -21.13 -1.55 3.97
CA LYS A 126 -21.59 -0.16 3.77
C LYS A 126 -22.74 0.25 4.69
N THR A 127 -23.52 -0.70 5.22
CA THR A 127 -24.54 -0.39 6.26
C THR A 127 -23.95 0.12 7.57
N LEU A 128 -22.63 -0.11 7.79
CA LEU A 128 -21.91 0.37 8.97
C LEU A 128 -21.51 1.86 8.86
N GLY A 129 -21.68 2.51 7.71
CA GLY A 129 -21.35 3.91 7.48
C GLY A 129 -19.83 4.18 7.30
N ALA A 130 -19.00 3.15 7.17
CA ALA A 130 -17.58 3.29 6.96
C ALA A 130 -17.21 3.41 5.47
N ALA A 131 -16.10 4.08 5.19
CA ALA A 131 -15.47 4.02 3.88
C ALA A 131 -14.82 2.65 3.65
N LEU A 132 -14.90 2.14 2.41
CA LEU A 132 -14.41 0.82 2.06
C LEU A 132 -13.38 0.88 0.94
N THR A 133 -12.21 0.29 1.19
CA THR A 133 -11.13 0.11 0.22
C THR A 133 -10.98 -1.37 -0.12
N LEU A 134 -10.85 -1.70 -1.41
CA LEU A 134 -10.55 -3.05 -1.88
C LEU A 134 -9.08 -3.14 -2.33
N SER A 135 -8.42 -4.28 -2.04
CA SER A 135 -7.07 -4.61 -2.53
C SER A 135 -7.03 -6.11 -2.85
N ILE A 136 -7.55 -6.48 -4.02
CA ILE A 136 -7.91 -7.86 -4.39
C ILE A 136 -7.40 -8.30 -5.78
N GLY A 137 -6.37 -7.62 -6.30
CA GLY A 137 -5.77 -7.91 -7.61
C GLY A 137 -6.52 -7.29 -8.79
N GLU A 138 -6.16 -7.69 -10.00
CA GLU A 138 -6.72 -7.16 -11.24
C GLU A 138 -8.16 -7.61 -11.47
N LYS A 139 -8.99 -6.69 -11.95
CA LYS A 139 -10.39 -6.91 -12.32
C LYS A 139 -10.71 -6.24 -13.66
N SER A 140 -11.82 -6.61 -14.26
CA SER A 140 -12.35 -5.92 -15.44
C SER A 140 -12.98 -4.57 -15.06
N LEU A 141 -13.19 -3.70 -16.03
CA LEU A 141 -13.89 -2.44 -15.82
C LEU A 141 -15.32 -2.66 -15.27
N ASP A 142 -16.02 -3.69 -15.77
CA ASP A 142 -17.39 -4.00 -15.32
C ASP A 142 -17.40 -4.50 -13.87
N GLU A 143 -16.41 -5.30 -13.46
CA GLU A 143 -16.25 -5.70 -12.05
C GLU A 143 -15.97 -4.49 -11.17
N TYR A 144 -15.09 -3.56 -11.58
CA TYR A 144 -14.84 -2.33 -10.83
C TYR A 144 -16.11 -1.48 -10.68
N LYS A 145 -16.91 -1.33 -11.76
CA LYS A 145 -18.19 -0.63 -11.71
C LYS A 145 -19.16 -1.31 -10.74
N ALA A 146 -19.29 -2.64 -10.80
CA ALA A 146 -20.13 -3.40 -9.89
C ALA A 146 -19.73 -3.21 -8.42
N TYR A 147 -18.43 -3.20 -8.11
CA TYR A 147 -17.96 -2.90 -6.75
C TYR A 147 -18.26 -1.47 -6.32
N ARG A 148 -18.12 -0.50 -7.22
CA ARG A 148 -18.48 0.90 -6.97
C ARG A 148 -19.97 1.05 -6.68
N GLU A 149 -20.82 0.44 -7.48
CA GLU A 149 -22.26 0.43 -7.31
C GLU A 149 -22.68 -0.28 -6.01
N ALA A 150 -21.96 -1.33 -5.61
CA ALA A 150 -22.16 -1.99 -4.33
C ALA A 150 -21.76 -1.12 -3.13
N GLY A 151 -20.97 -0.05 -3.36
CA GLY A 151 -20.58 0.94 -2.36
C GLY A 151 -19.10 1.00 -2.02
N ALA A 152 -18.22 0.27 -2.73
CA ALA A 152 -16.77 0.45 -2.54
C ALA A 152 -16.35 1.86 -2.95
N ASP A 153 -15.56 2.52 -2.09
CA ASP A 153 -15.12 3.90 -2.32
C ASP A 153 -13.79 3.96 -3.05
N ARG A 154 -12.85 3.05 -2.70
CA ARG A 154 -11.46 3.06 -3.15
C ARG A 154 -11.01 1.68 -3.59
N PHE A 155 -10.04 1.65 -4.47
CA PHE A 155 -9.39 0.39 -4.84
C PHE A 155 -7.88 0.58 -4.90
N LEU A 156 -7.11 -0.30 -4.25
CA LEU A 156 -5.66 -0.32 -4.30
C LEU A 156 -5.18 -1.42 -5.24
N LEU A 157 -4.55 -1.02 -6.33
CA LEU A 157 -3.86 -1.92 -7.26
C LEU A 157 -2.46 -1.37 -7.54
N ARG A 158 -1.45 -1.95 -6.92
CA ARG A 158 -0.07 -1.49 -7.05
C ARG A 158 0.48 -1.80 -8.43
N ILE A 159 1.15 -0.80 -9.05
CA ILE A 159 1.92 -1.01 -10.28
C ILE A 159 3.19 -1.84 -10.02
N GLU A 160 3.69 -1.83 -8.80
CA GLU A 160 4.92 -2.41 -8.27
C GLU A 160 6.20 -1.78 -8.82
N THR A 161 6.30 -1.54 -10.11
CA THR A 161 7.29 -0.70 -10.79
C THR A 161 6.79 -0.27 -12.16
N THR A 162 7.14 0.93 -12.58
CA THR A 162 6.86 1.43 -13.95
C THR A 162 7.88 0.97 -14.97
N ASP A 163 9.00 0.42 -14.54
CA ASP A 163 9.94 -0.26 -15.41
C ASP A 163 9.31 -1.56 -15.96
N LYS A 164 8.87 -1.49 -17.21
CA LYS A 164 8.17 -2.60 -17.86
C LYS A 164 9.00 -3.88 -17.90
N LYS A 165 10.31 -3.79 -18.13
CA LYS A 165 11.18 -4.96 -18.18
C LYS A 165 11.24 -5.62 -16.79
N LEU A 166 11.49 -4.83 -15.77
CA LEU A 166 11.55 -5.29 -14.40
C LEU A 166 10.20 -5.86 -13.92
N TYR A 167 9.08 -5.24 -14.31
CA TYR A 167 7.74 -5.77 -14.04
C TYR A 167 7.56 -7.17 -14.63
N LEU A 168 7.84 -7.34 -15.91
CA LEU A 168 7.67 -8.64 -16.61
C LEU A 168 8.58 -9.74 -16.04
N GLU A 169 9.77 -9.39 -15.57
CA GLU A 169 10.68 -10.32 -14.89
C GLU A 169 10.14 -10.79 -13.54
N ASN A 170 9.49 -9.91 -12.79
CA ASN A 170 9.05 -10.18 -11.41
C ASN A 170 7.59 -10.65 -11.30
N ASP A 171 6.76 -10.39 -12.29
CA ASP A 171 5.35 -10.77 -12.35
C ASP A 171 5.07 -11.69 -13.56
N PRO A 172 5.63 -12.92 -13.56
CA PRO A 172 5.58 -13.83 -14.71
C PRO A 172 4.13 -14.20 -15.05
N GLY A 173 3.79 -14.07 -16.32
CA GLY A 173 2.46 -14.36 -16.85
C GLY A 173 1.46 -13.20 -16.71
N MET A 174 1.91 -12.04 -16.21
CA MET A 174 1.13 -10.81 -16.17
C MET A 174 1.56 -9.85 -17.31
N SER A 175 0.71 -8.90 -17.66
CA SER A 175 1.00 -7.84 -18.63
C SER A 175 1.09 -6.49 -17.92
N TRP A 176 2.16 -5.76 -18.16
CA TRP A 176 2.34 -4.41 -17.65
C TRP A 176 1.28 -3.45 -18.19
N GLU A 177 0.97 -3.55 -19.49
CA GLU A 177 -0.06 -2.73 -20.13
C GLU A 177 -1.43 -2.96 -19.51
N LYS A 178 -1.78 -4.23 -19.26
CA LYS A 178 -3.04 -4.58 -18.60
C LYS A 178 -3.08 -4.04 -17.16
N ARG A 179 -1.97 -4.12 -16.42
CA ARG A 179 -1.87 -3.55 -15.07
C ARG A 179 -2.13 -2.05 -15.09
N VAL A 180 -1.49 -1.30 -16.01
CA VAL A 180 -1.69 0.13 -16.20
C VAL A 180 -3.14 0.43 -16.60
N GLU A 181 -3.72 -0.36 -17.51
CA GLU A 181 -5.11 -0.22 -17.90
C GLU A 181 -6.07 -0.46 -16.72
N CYS A 182 -5.84 -1.51 -15.91
CA CYS A 182 -6.63 -1.75 -14.71
C CYS A 182 -6.60 -0.56 -13.75
N ILE A 183 -5.42 0.05 -13.51
CA ILE A 183 -5.30 1.24 -12.65
C ILE A 183 -6.12 2.40 -13.23
N LYS A 184 -6.03 2.69 -14.52
CA LYS A 184 -6.82 3.73 -15.19
C LYS A 184 -8.33 3.44 -15.13
N ASN A 185 -8.71 2.17 -15.20
CA ASN A 185 -10.09 1.74 -15.13
C ASN A 185 -10.74 1.97 -13.75
N LEU A 186 -9.96 2.07 -12.67
CA LEU A 186 -10.46 2.47 -11.35
C LEU A 186 -11.13 3.85 -11.40
N GLY A 187 -10.45 4.84 -11.99
CA GLY A 187 -11.00 6.19 -12.18
C GLY A 187 -12.21 6.20 -13.12
N ARG A 188 -12.18 5.40 -14.21
CA ARG A 188 -13.32 5.24 -15.13
C ARG A 188 -14.55 4.62 -14.44
N ALA A 189 -14.32 3.80 -13.43
CA ALA A 189 -15.39 3.22 -12.60
C ALA A 189 -15.86 4.16 -11.48
N GLY A 190 -15.28 5.36 -11.32
CA GLY A 190 -15.63 6.34 -10.29
C GLY A 190 -15.12 6.00 -8.90
N MET A 191 -14.04 5.21 -8.80
CA MET A 191 -13.36 4.92 -7.53
C MET A 191 -12.19 5.86 -7.30
N GLU A 192 -11.86 6.16 -6.05
CA GLU A 192 -10.56 6.74 -5.69
C GLU A 192 -9.46 5.73 -6.07
N ILE A 193 -8.44 6.24 -6.78
CA ILE A 193 -7.36 5.42 -7.35
C ILE A 193 -6.26 5.21 -6.31
N GLY A 194 -6.08 3.97 -5.88
CA GLY A 194 -4.92 3.54 -5.11
C GLY A 194 -3.92 2.79 -5.99
N THR A 195 -2.65 3.19 -5.95
CA THR A 195 -1.55 2.43 -6.56
C THR A 195 -0.32 2.41 -5.66
N GLY A 196 0.83 2.04 -6.15
CA GLY A 196 2.06 2.02 -5.36
C GLY A 196 3.14 1.14 -5.94
N VAL A 197 4.28 1.13 -5.26
CA VAL A 197 5.49 0.45 -5.75
C VAL A 197 6.20 -0.33 -4.65
N LEU A 198 6.97 -1.33 -5.05
CA LEU A 198 8.03 -1.91 -4.25
C LEU A 198 9.32 -1.11 -4.47
N VAL A 199 10.03 -0.83 -3.38
CA VAL A 199 11.31 -0.14 -3.40
C VAL A 199 12.42 -1.16 -3.09
N GLY A 200 13.39 -1.30 -3.99
CA GLY A 200 14.52 -2.20 -3.84
C GLY A 200 14.33 -3.57 -4.47
N LEU A 201 13.47 -3.70 -5.47
CA LEU A 201 13.46 -4.90 -6.32
C LEU A 201 14.82 -5.05 -7.02
N PRO A 202 15.36 -6.27 -7.16
CA PRO A 202 16.61 -6.49 -7.87
C PRO A 202 16.57 -5.91 -9.29
N GLY A 203 17.56 -5.06 -9.61
CA GLY A 203 17.64 -4.37 -10.90
C GLY A 203 16.91 -3.02 -10.97
N GLN A 204 16.22 -2.60 -9.91
CA GLN A 204 15.60 -1.28 -9.84
C GLN A 204 16.67 -0.18 -9.71
N THR A 205 16.52 0.90 -10.43
CA THR A 205 17.46 2.03 -10.47
C THR A 205 16.81 3.30 -9.93
N ILE A 206 17.61 4.35 -9.73
CA ILE A 206 17.10 5.67 -9.33
C ILE A 206 16.15 6.23 -10.39
N GLU A 207 16.43 6.01 -11.67
CA GLU A 207 15.57 6.42 -12.79
C GLU A 207 14.22 5.68 -12.76
N SER A 208 14.20 4.42 -12.27
CA SER A 208 12.95 3.67 -12.06
C SER A 208 12.09 4.35 -11.00
N TYR A 209 12.67 4.75 -9.85
CA TYR A 209 11.92 5.46 -8.80
C TYR A 209 11.39 6.81 -9.26
N ALA A 210 12.20 7.59 -10.00
CA ALA A 210 11.74 8.84 -10.58
C ALA A 210 10.55 8.62 -11.54
N GLY A 211 10.61 7.60 -12.38
CA GLY A 211 9.50 7.18 -13.24
C GLY A 211 8.25 6.76 -12.47
N ASP A 212 8.42 6.00 -11.37
CA ASP A 212 7.36 5.56 -10.49
C ASP A 212 6.61 6.75 -9.87
N ILE A 213 7.33 7.76 -9.37
CA ILE A 213 6.75 8.98 -8.78
C ILE A 213 5.96 9.78 -9.83
N LEU A 214 6.50 9.97 -11.03
CA LEU A 214 5.81 10.68 -12.12
C LEU A 214 4.55 9.93 -12.57
N PHE A 215 4.58 8.60 -12.57
CA PHE A 215 3.41 7.78 -12.90
C PHE A 215 2.26 8.00 -11.91
N PHE A 216 2.52 8.16 -10.63
CA PHE A 216 1.48 8.43 -9.64
C PHE A 216 0.71 9.70 -9.99
N LYS A 217 1.41 10.74 -10.40
CA LYS A 217 0.82 12.01 -10.88
C LYS A 217 0.04 11.81 -12.18
N GLN A 218 0.61 11.03 -13.12
CA GLN A 218 -0.02 10.76 -14.42
C GLN A 218 -1.37 10.06 -14.31
N VAL A 219 -1.55 9.19 -13.31
CA VAL A 219 -2.81 8.46 -13.11
C VAL A 219 -3.77 9.17 -12.14
N ASN A 220 -3.42 10.35 -11.64
CA ASN A 220 -4.17 11.09 -10.62
C ASN A 220 -4.49 10.21 -9.41
N ALA A 221 -3.46 9.61 -8.83
CA ALA A 221 -3.65 8.69 -7.71
C ALA A 221 -4.08 9.42 -6.43
N ASP A 222 -5.08 8.88 -5.73
CA ASP A 222 -5.60 9.39 -4.44
C ASP A 222 -4.91 8.73 -3.25
N MET A 223 -4.27 7.57 -3.47
CA MET A 223 -3.59 6.81 -2.43
C MET A 223 -2.39 6.08 -3.01
N ILE A 224 -1.22 6.20 -2.34
CA ILE A 224 0.03 5.58 -2.80
C ILE A 224 0.64 4.70 -1.72
N GLY A 225 0.69 3.39 -1.97
CA GLY A 225 1.36 2.42 -1.11
C GLY A 225 2.83 2.23 -1.48
N ILE A 226 3.75 2.79 -0.72
CA ILE A 226 5.19 2.63 -0.90
C ILE A 226 5.70 1.66 0.15
N GLY A 227 6.32 0.57 -0.28
CA GLY A 227 6.88 -0.42 0.65
C GLY A 227 8.23 -0.93 0.20
N PRO A 228 9.22 -1.01 1.11
CA PRO A 228 10.47 -1.66 0.79
C PRO A 228 10.26 -3.13 0.47
N PHE A 229 10.99 -3.65 -0.51
CA PHE A 229 11.05 -5.07 -0.79
C PHE A 229 11.78 -5.80 0.32
N ILE A 230 11.15 -6.81 0.90
CA ILE A 230 11.73 -7.70 1.91
C ILE A 230 11.73 -9.12 1.31
N PRO A 231 12.91 -9.74 1.10
CA PRO A 231 13.01 -11.07 0.53
C PRO A 231 12.27 -12.11 1.39
N HIS A 232 11.43 -12.92 0.75
CA HIS A 232 10.72 -14.01 1.43
C HIS A 232 11.43 -15.35 1.15
N PRO A 233 11.69 -16.21 2.17
CA PRO A 233 12.48 -17.44 2.04
C PRO A 233 11.89 -18.44 1.03
N ASP A 234 10.57 -18.46 0.85
CA ASP A 234 9.88 -19.37 -0.05
C ASP A 234 9.54 -18.75 -1.41
N THR A 235 10.34 -17.78 -1.85
CA THR A 235 10.20 -17.11 -3.15
C THR A 235 11.47 -17.24 -3.99
N PRO A 236 11.39 -17.05 -5.32
CA PRO A 236 12.58 -17.02 -6.17
C PRO A 236 13.59 -15.94 -5.78
N LEU A 237 13.16 -14.84 -5.16
CA LEU A 237 14.02 -13.73 -4.74
C LEU A 237 14.53 -13.86 -3.30
N ARG A 238 14.50 -15.07 -2.69
CA ARG A 238 14.90 -15.29 -1.29
C ARG A 238 16.32 -14.83 -0.93
N ASN A 239 17.24 -14.83 -1.89
CA ASN A 239 18.64 -14.46 -1.71
C ASN A 239 18.95 -13.06 -2.28
N ALA A 240 17.96 -12.32 -2.72
CA ALA A 240 18.16 -10.96 -3.22
C ALA A 240 18.42 -9.99 -2.06
N ALA A 241 19.14 -8.92 -2.35
CA ALA A 241 19.18 -7.79 -1.42
C ALA A 241 17.77 -7.19 -1.29
N GLY A 242 17.40 -6.82 -0.07
CA GLY A 242 16.14 -6.10 0.18
C GLY A 242 16.25 -4.62 -0.16
N GLY A 243 15.11 -3.94 -0.18
CA GLY A 243 15.05 -2.49 -0.22
C GLY A 243 15.51 -1.87 1.10
N THR A 244 15.89 -0.59 1.06
CA THR A 244 16.29 0.15 2.26
C THR A 244 15.15 1.04 2.77
N LEU A 245 15.11 1.26 4.08
CA LEU A 245 14.16 2.21 4.66
C LEU A 245 14.39 3.62 4.08
N ASN A 246 15.65 4.05 3.98
CA ASN A 246 15.97 5.41 3.51
C ASN A 246 15.44 5.68 2.10
N THR A 247 15.65 4.76 1.15
CA THR A 247 15.13 4.91 -0.22
C THR A 247 13.59 4.96 -0.21
N ALA A 248 12.93 4.12 0.60
CA ALA A 248 11.47 4.16 0.72
C ALA A 248 10.95 5.48 1.31
N LEU A 249 11.69 6.07 2.26
CA LEU A 249 11.38 7.39 2.82
C LEU A 249 11.56 8.51 1.78
N LYS A 250 12.65 8.49 0.98
CA LYS A 250 12.87 9.45 -0.11
C LYS A 250 11.72 9.40 -1.13
N VAL A 251 11.35 8.21 -1.58
CA VAL A 251 10.22 8.03 -2.52
C VAL A 251 8.92 8.53 -1.88
N THR A 252 8.70 8.27 -0.59
CA THR A 252 7.52 8.78 0.16
C THR A 252 7.51 10.31 0.21
N ALA A 253 8.63 10.93 0.55
CA ALA A 253 8.75 12.38 0.69
C ALA A 253 8.55 13.10 -0.65
N LEU A 254 9.22 12.63 -1.70
CA LEU A 254 9.06 13.19 -3.05
C LEU A 254 7.63 13.01 -3.57
N THR A 255 7.01 11.85 -3.29
CA THR A 255 5.60 11.63 -3.63
C THR A 255 4.70 12.63 -2.92
N ARG A 256 4.91 12.91 -1.62
CA ARG A 256 4.15 13.92 -0.87
C ARG A 256 4.33 15.32 -1.42
N LEU A 257 5.56 15.69 -1.79
CA LEU A 257 5.82 17.02 -2.35
C LEU A 257 5.12 17.23 -3.69
N LEU A 258 5.06 16.20 -4.55
CA LEU A 258 4.42 16.29 -5.87
C LEU A 258 2.89 16.07 -5.84
N LEU A 259 2.39 15.40 -4.84
CA LEU A 259 0.98 15.06 -4.64
C LEU A 259 0.59 15.40 -3.18
N PRO A 260 0.33 16.69 -2.90
CA PRO A 260 0.30 17.20 -1.53
C PRO A 260 -0.89 16.75 -0.69
N ASP A 261 -2.00 16.35 -1.29
CA ASP A 261 -3.29 16.05 -0.64
C ASP A 261 -3.67 14.56 -0.60
N ILE A 262 -2.84 13.68 -1.19
CA ILE A 262 -3.12 12.24 -1.25
C ILE A 262 -2.90 11.51 0.08
N ASN A 263 -3.37 10.27 0.15
CA ASN A 263 -3.14 9.39 1.28
C ASN A 263 -1.92 8.48 1.05
N ILE A 264 -0.94 8.52 1.96
CA ILE A 264 0.27 7.69 1.90
C ILE A 264 0.38 6.86 3.18
N PRO A 265 0.24 5.51 3.12
CA PRO A 265 0.43 4.66 4.28
C PRO A 265 1.90 4.57 4.73
N ALA A 266 2.13 4.72 6.03
CA ALA A 266 3.33 4.23 6.70
C ALA A 266 3.24 2.70 6.80
N THR A 267 3.87 2.00 5.85
CA THR A 267 3.68 0.56 5.68
C THR A 267 4.30 -0.26 6.81
N THR A 268 3.72 -1.43 7.10
CA THR A 268 4.28 -2.38 8.07
C THR A 268 5.66 -2.88 7.64
N ALA A 269 5.95 -2.90 6.32
CA ALA A 269 7.26 -3.28 5.80
C ALA A 269 8.38 -2.32 6.26
N MET A 270 8.10 -1.02 6.36
CA MET A 270 9.05 -0.04 6.90
C MET A 270 9.37 -0.32 8.38
N GLU A 271 8.36 -0.68 9.18
CA GLU A 271 8.56 -1.07 10.57
C GLU A 271 9.32 -2.40 10.72
N THR A 272 9.11 -3.32 9.78
CA THR A 272 9.83 -4.61 9.78
C THR A 272 11.32 -4.42 9.47
N LEU A 273 11.67 -3.45 8.61
CA LEU A 273 13.09 -3.17 8.29
C LEU A 273 13.85 -2.48 9.40
N ALA A 274 13.20 -1.61 10.16
CA ALA A 274 13.85 -0.86 11.23
C ALA A 274 12.85 -0.47 12.31
N ALA A 275 13.28 -0.50 13.55
CA ALA A 275 12.52 0.06 14.67
C ALA A 275 12.11 1.50 14.38
N ASN A 276 10.86 1.84 14.68
CA ASN A 276 10.27 3.15 14.38
C ASN A 276 10.19 3.52 12.88
N GLY A 277 10.26 2.54 11.97
CA GLY A 277 10.16 2.77 10.53
C GLY A 277 8.86 3.45 10.11
N GLN A 278 7.72 3.09 10.74
CA GLN A 278 6.44 3.79 10.52
C GLN A 278 6.46 5.23 11.05
N ALA A 279 7.07 5.47 12.21
CA ALA A 279 7.22 6.81 12.77
C ALA A 279 8.05 7.72 11.83
N LYS A 280 9.17 7.20 11.31
CA LYS A 280 9.98 7.90 10.32
C LYS A 280 9.19 8.19 9.04
N ALA A 281 8.38 7.24 8.58
CA ALA A 281 7.55 7.45 7.40
C ALA A 281 6.49 8.55 7.60
N LEU A 282 5.86 8.62 8.78
CA LEU A 282 4.95 9.72 9.12
C LEU A 282 5.66 11.08 9.08
N LYS A 283 6.90 11.16 9.59
CA LYS A 283 7.74 12.37 9.52
C LYS A 283 8.33 12.66 8.13
N ALA A 284 8.20 11.72 7.19
CA ALA A 284 8.60 11.86 5.80
C ALA A 284 7.39 12.04 4.86
N GLY A 285 6.21 12.42 5.38
CA GLY A 285 5.05 12.76 4.57
C GLY A 285 3.93 11.71 4.51
N ALA A 286 4.07 10.54 5.13
CA ALA A 286 2.96 9.58 5.26
C ALA A 286 1.90 10.09 6.26
N ASN A 287 0.64 9.66 6.10
CA ASN A 287 -0.48 10.10 6.96
C ASN A 287 -1.48 8.99 7.30
N VAL A 288 -1.21 7.74 6.93
CA VAL A 288 -2.11 6.62 7.18
C VAL A 288 -1.37 5.48 7.88
N ILE A 289 -2.00 4.84 8.87
CA ILE A 289 -1.58 3.55 9.42
C ILE A 289 -2.76 2.57 9.35
N MET A 290 -2.47 1.30 9.07
CA MET A 290 -3.48 0.26 8.95
C MET A 290 -3.34 -0.78 10.08
N PRO A 291 -4.05 -0.58 11.25
CA PRO A 291 -4.15 -1.65 12.23
C PRO A 291 -4.81 -2.88 11.60
N ASN A 292 -4.25 -4.05 11.86
CA ASN A 292 -4.76 -5.28 11.28
C ASN A 292 -5.89 -5.84 12.16
N VAL A 293 -7.07 -6.01 11.59
CA VAL A 293 -8.30 -6.49 12.25
C VAL A 293 -8.52 -7.99 12.00
N THR A 294 -7.72 -8.62 11.16
CA THR A 294 -7.81 -10.06 10.90
C THR A 294 -7.53 -10.87 12.15
N LEU A 295 -8.32 -11.89 12.44
CA LEU A 295 -8.07 -12.80 13.55
C LEU A 295 -6.69 -13.45 13.46
N THR A 296 -6.00 -13.57 14.59
CA THR A 296 -4.62 -14.07 14.68
C THR A 296 -4.44 -15.44 14.00
N ARG A 297 -5.46 -16.33 14.10
CA ARG A 297 -5.44 -17.66 13.46
C ARG A 297 -5.31 -17.61 11.94
N TYR A 298 -5.77 -16.57 11.28
CA TYR A 298 -5.63 -16.34 9.84
C TYR A 298 -4.42 -15.48 9.51
N ARG A 299 -4.24 -14.41 10.26
CA ARG A 299 -3.21 -13.39 10.04
C ARG A 299 -1.79 -13.96 9.99
N ARG A 300 -1.48 -14.95 10.82
CA ARG A 300 -0.18 -15.64 10.83
C ARG A 300 0.16 -16.32 9.50
N HIS A 301 -0.84 -16.62 8.67
CA HIS A 301 -0.70 -17.25 7.37
C HIS A 301 -0.78 -16.25 6.19
N TYR A 302 -0.91 -14.93 6.48
CA TYR A 302 -0.88 -13.90 5.45
C TYR A 302 0.53 -13.31 5.32
N GLU A 303 1.44 -14.11 4.79
CA GLU A 303 2.86 -13.79 4.71
C GLU A 303 3.25 -13.27 3.32
N LEU A 304 3.05 -11.97 3.06
CA LEU A 304 3.59 -11.31 1.87
C LEU A 304 5.13 -11.31 1.90
N TYR A 305 5.69 -11.07 3.08
CA TYR A 305 7.11 -11.08 3.45
C TYR A 305 7.24 -11.53 4.91
N PRO A 306 8.42 -12.02 5.35
CA PRO A 306 8.62 -12.52 6.70
C PRO A 306 8.72 -11.40 7.74
N GLY A 307 8.50 -11.73 9.01
CA GLY A 307 8.80 -10.85 10.14
C GLY A 307 7.84 -9.68 10.35
N LYS A 308 6.59 -9.78 9.86
CA LYS A 308 5.58 -8.76 10.15
C LYS A 308 5.44 -8.54 11.65
N SER A 309 5.74 -7.33 12.12
CA SER A 309 5.87 -6.96 13.55
C SER A 309 4.63 -7.17 14.39
N THR A 310 3.49 -7.42 13.97
CA THR A 310 2.26 -7.54 14.78
C THR A 310 1.48 -8.83 14.53
N THR A 311 2.12 -9.86 13.99
CA THR A 311 1.46 -11.10 13.57
C THR A 311 0.73 -11.84 14.71
N GLY A 312 1.23 -11.73 15.95
CA GLY A 312 0.63 -12.37 17.12
C GLY A 312 -0.46 -11.55 17.83
N TYR A 313 -0.70 -10.31 17.45
CA TYR A 313 -1.66 -9.44 18.14
C TYR A 313 -3.11 -9.74 17.76
N SER A 314 -4.02 -9.64 18.71
CA SER A 314 -5.45 -9.52 18.44
C SER A 314 -5.77 -8.19 17.71
N PRO A 315 -6.96 -8.04 17.12
CA PRO A 315 -7.39 -6.77 16.53
C PRO A 315 -7.23 -5.56 17.46
N ASP A 316 -7.69 -5.69 18.72
CA ASP A 316 -7.64 -4.62 19.71
C ASP A 316 -6.21 -4.28 20.15
N GLU A 317 -5.34 -5.29 20.34
CA GLU A 317 -3.93 -5.09 20.62
C GLU A 317 -3.21 -4.41 19.45
N SER A 318 -3.55 -4.76 18.21
CA SER A 318 -3.02 -4.11 17.00
C SER A 318 -3.38 -2.62 16.98
N LEU A 319 -4.62 -2.26 17.29
CA LEU A 319 -5.04 -0.87 17.36
C LEU A 319 -4.36 -0.13 18.50
N ARG A 320 -4.25 -0.74 19.69
CA ARG A 320 -3.59 -0.14 20.85
C ARG A 320 -2.13 0.17 20.53
N ALA A 321 -1.39 -0.81 20.01
CA ALA A 321 0.02 -0.62 19.64
C ALA A 321 0.22 0.52 18.61
N VAL A 322 -0.72 0.69 17.67
CA VAL A 322 -0.69 1.81 16.72
C VAL A 322 -0.96 3.14 17.42
N LYS A 323 -1.96 3.21 18.33
CA LYS A 323 -2.27 4.44 19.07
C LYS A 323 -1.12 4.86 19.98
N ASP A 324 -0.51 3.91 20.70
CA ASP A 324 0.65 4.17 21.57
C ASP A 324 1.83 4.71 20.75
N LYS A 325 2.08 4.13 19.59
CA LYS A 325 3.11 4.62 18.65
C LYS A 325 2.83 6.07 18.19
N ILE A 326 1.59 6.39 17.81
CA ILE A 326 1.23 7.73 17.39
C ILE A 326 1.37 8.73 18.55
N ALA A 327 1.00 8.34 19.76
CA ALA A 327 1.12 9.19 20.95
C ALA A 327 2.58 9.48 21.34
N SER A 328 3.55 8.70 20.85
CA SER A 328 4.98 8.87 21.11
C SER A 328 5.71 9.71 20.04
N LEU A 329 5.03 10.23 19.01
CA LEU A 329 5.60 11.04 17.90
C LEU A 329 5.72 12.51 18.26
#